data_8ac2a214ab887fd063a0a93913613b84
#
_entry.id   8ac2a214ab887fd063a0a93913613b84
#
_cell.length_a   1.000
_cell.length_b   1.000
_cell.length_c   1.000
_cell.angle_alpha   90.00
_cell.angle_beta   90.00
_cell.angle_gamma   90.00
#
_symmetry.space_group_name_H-M   'P 1'
#
loop_
_entity.id
_entity.type
_entity.pdbx_description
1 polymer ?
#
loop_
_entity_poly.entity_id
_entity_poly.type
_entity_poly.pdbx_seq_one_letter_code
_entity_poly.pdbx_strand_id
1 'polypeptide(L)'
;MAHGSEVTHASSLLSSWDAFAFKIENTQCRVGIASVKLSVSKLTPKGGNLVATYSIDVPLSKSSSDTGLIVLPIELTVDQLGTRGGTLTGVAYSNKEGATPNKIICEVRPHEDQGIRLSIITDKRTLKFKSRYTVIATATDS
;
A
#
# COMPACT_ATOMS: atom_id res chain seq x y z
N MET A 1 -29.07 -5.86 -19.98
CA MET A 1 -28.89 -4.60 -19.26
C MET A 1 -27.44 -4.32 -19.03
N ALA A 2 -26.82 -3.84 -20.06
CA ALA A 2 -25.36 -3.64 -20.03
C ALA A 2 -24.92 -2.62 -18.98
N HIS A 3 -25.68 -1.56 -18.82
CA HIS A 3 -25.33 -0.52 -17.85
C HIS A 3 -25.37 -1.01 -16.40
N GLY A 4 -26.20 -2.02 -16.11
CA GLY A 4 -26.23 -2.61 -14.79
C GLY A 4 -24.95 -3.37 -14.46
N SER A 5 -24.27 -3.93 -15.47
CA SER A 5 -23.03 -4.65 -15.27
C SER A 5 -21.91 -3.76 -14.76
N GLU A 6 -21.80 -2.53 -15.28
CA GLU A 6 -20.75 -1.61 -14.86
C GLU A 6 -20.93 -1.21 -13.40
N VAL A 7 -22.15 -0.87 -13.02
CA VAL A 7 -22.44 -0.49 -11.64
C VAL A 7 -22.16 -1.66 -10.71
N THR A 8 -22.54 -2.86 -11.10
CA THR A 8 -22.31 -4.06 -10.31
C THR A 8 -20.83 -4.33 -10.13
N HIS A 9 -20.05 -4.13 -11.19
CA HIS A 9 -18.60 -4.34 -11.13
C HIS A 9 -17.94 -3.38 -10.14
N ALA A 10 -18.29 -2.11 -10.20
CA ALA A 10 -17.74 -1.10 -9.27
C ALA A 10 -18.12 -1.45 -7.83
N SER A 11 -19.37 -1.85 -7.60
CA SER A 11 -19.80 -2.26 -6.27
C SER A 11 -19.02 -3.48 -5.77
N SER A 12 -18.71 -4.43 -6.66
CA SER A 12 -17.93 -5.61 -6.30
C SER A 12 -16.52 -5.26 -5.85
N LEU A 13 -15.87 -4.31 -6.54
CA LEU A 13 -14.53 -3.88 -6.15
C LEU A 13 -14.54 -3.30 -4.74
N LEU A 14 -15.48 -2.43 -4.44
CA LEU A 14 -15.53 -1.77 -3.13
C LEU A 14 -15.98 -2.73 -2.04
N SER A 15 -17.05 -3.49 -2.29
CA SER A 15 -17.61 -4.34 -1.24
C SER A 15 -16.72 -5.53 -0.90
N SER A 16 -15.84 -5.96 -1.81
CA SER A 16 -14.93 -7.06 -1.50
C SER A 16 -13.98 -6.69 -0.35
N TRP A 17 -13.81 -5.41 -0.08
CA TRP A 17 -12.93 -4.94 0.99
C TRP A 17 -13.66 -4.63 2.30
N ASP A 18 -14.97 -4.72 2.35
CA ASP A 18 -15.75 -4.33 3.52
C ASP A 18 -15.34 -5.02 4.82
N ALA A 19 -14.93 -6.26 4.74
CA ALA A 19 -14.57 -7.04 5.92
C ALA A 19 -13.09 -7.43 5.96
N PHE A 20 -12.25 -6.69 5.23
CA PHE A 20 -10.84 -7.04 5.13
C PHE A 20 -9.93 -5.84 5.26
N ALA A 21 -8.72 -6.11 5.70
CA ALA A 21 -7.62 -5.16 5.71
C ALA A 21 -6.42 -5.83 5.05
N PHE A 22 -5.49 -5.02 4.58
CA PHE A 22 -4.32 -5.49 3.84
C PHE A 22 -3.09 -5.06 4.63
N LYS A 23 -2.32 -6.04 5.11
CA LYS A 23 -1.16 -5.76 5.94
C LYS A 23 0.13 -6.09 5.21
N ILE A 24 1.04 -5.13 5.15
CA ILE A 24 2.37 -5.30 4.57
C ILE A 24 3.34 -5.46 5.73
N GLU A 25 4.17 -6.51 5.67
CA GLU A 25 5.17 -6.73 6.71
C GLU A 25 6.24 -5.65 6.66
N ASN A 26 6.77 -5.30 7.82
CA ASN A 26 7.86 -4.34 7.91
C ASN A 26 9.03 -4.82 7.05
N THR A 27 9.67 -3.89 6.37
CA THR A 27 10.73 -4.22 5.43
C THR A 27 11.80 -3.15 5.46
N GLN A 28 12.86 -3.38 4.71
CA GLN A 28 13.94 -2.41 4.60
C GLN A 28 14.60 -2.53 3.23
N CYS A 29 15.27 -1.45 2.84
CA CYS A 29 16.09 -1.46 1.64
C CYS A 29 17.39 -0.74 1.95
N ARG A 30 18.37 -0.87 1.06
CA ARG A 30 19.65 -0.20 1.21
C ARG A 30 19.78 0.95 0.24
N VAL A 31 20.28 2.07 0.74
CA VAL A 31 20.62 3.22 -0.08
C VAL A 31 22.08 3.55 0.30
N GLY A 32 23.01 3.14 -0.56
CA GLY A 32 24.43 3.21 -0.20
C GLY A 32 24.69 2.28 0.97
N ILE A 33 25.23 2.82 2.06
CA ILE A 33 25.48 2.06 3.27
C ILE A 33 24.33 2.16 4.27
N ALA A 34 23.35 3.01 3.99
CA ALA A 34 22.24 3.22 4.90
C ALA A 34 21.17 2.16 4.73
N SER A 35 20.63 1.70 5.85
CA SER A 35 19.47 0.81 5.86
C SER A 35 18.23 1.66 6.10
N VAL A 36 17.32 1.65 5.15
CA VAL A 36 16.08 2.43 5.22
C VAL A 36 14.96 1.47 5.57
N LYS A 37 14.31 1.69 6.70
CA LYS A 37 13.26 0.80 7.20
C LYS A 37 11.88 1.39 6.91
N LEU A 38 10.96 0.53 6.48
CA LEU A 38 9.60 0.93 6.18
C LEU A 38 8.61 0.13 7.02
N SER A 39 7.69 0.84 7.66
CA SER A 39 6.56 0.25 8.37
C SER A 39 5.28 0.87 7.82
N VAL A 40 4.28 0.05 7.55
CA VAL A 40 2.98 0.51 7.07
C VAL A 40 1.91 -0.09 7.98
N SER A 41 1.00 0.74 8.46
CA SER A 41 -0.13 0.24 9.25
C SER A 41 -1.05 -0.57 8.35
N LYS A 42 -2.06 -1.23 8.93
CA LYS A 42 -3.03 -1.95 8.10
C LYS A 42 -3.69 -0.99 7.13
N LEU A 43 -3.69 -1.38 5.85
CA LEU A 43 -4.39 -0.62 4.82
C LEU A 43 -5.86 -1.01 4.91
N THR A 44 -6.71 -0.05 5.23
CA THR A 44 -8.15 -0.28 5.38
C THR A 44 -8.90 0.50 4.33
N PRO A 45 -10.04 -0.03 3.87
CA PRO A 45 -10.82 0.66 2.85
C PRO A 45 -11.54 1.87 3.44
N LYS A 46 -11.45 2.97 2.72
CA LYS A 46 -12.10 4.21 3.13
C LYS A 46 -12.38 5.06 1.90
N GLY A 47 -13.65 5.25 1.58
CA GLY A 47 -14.05 6.10 0.45
C GLY A 47 -13.48 5.68 -0.90
N GLY A 48 -13.39 4.38 -1.15
CA GLY A 48 -12.88 3.88 -2.42
C GLY A 48 -11.36 3.76 -2.48
N ASN A 49 -10.68 4.03 -1.37
CA ASN A 49 -9.23 3.94 -1.29
C ASN A 49 -8.81 3.01 -0.16
N LEU A 50 -7.61 2.45 -0.28
CA LEU A 50 -6.95 1.81 0.85
C LEU A 50 -6.08 2.87 1.50
N VAL A 51 -6.23 3.05 2.81
CA VAL A 51 -5.56 4.11 3.54
C VAL A 51 -4.77 3.53 4.70
N ALA A 52 -3.55 4.02 4.90
CA ALA A 52 -2.70 3.60 6.00
C ALA A 52 -1.74 4.72 6.36
N THR A 53 -1.17 4.62 7.55
CA THR A 53 -0.03 5.47 7.90
C THR A 53 1.25 4.72 7.60
N TYR A 54 2.32 5.44 7.34
CA TYR A 54 3.62 4.84 7.09
C TYR A 54 4.69 5.53 7.91
N SER A 55 5.79 4.81 8.10
CA SER A 55 6.98 5.35 8.76
C SER A 55 8.20 4.85 8.01
N ILE A 56 9.05 5.79 7.62
CA ILE A 56 10.35 5.51 7.01
C ILE A 56 11.39 5.93 8.02
N ASP A 57 12.22 4.99 8.45
CA ASP A 57 13.26 5.26 9.42
C ASP A 57 14.64 5.11 8.80
N VAL A 58 15.42 6.18 8.87
CA VAL A 58 16.80 6.18 8.45
C VAL A 58 17.64 6.39 9.72
N PRO A 59 18.17 5.31 10.30
CA PRO A 59 18.74 5.37 11.66
C PRO A 59 19.80 6.43 11.90
N LEU A 60 20.61 6.74 10.90
CA LEU A 60 21.69 7.71 11.07
C LEU A 60 21.33 9.10 10.55
N SER A 61 20.09 9.29 10.15
CA SER A 61 19.66 10.58 9.59
C SER A 61 18.19 10.81 9.87
N LYS A 62 17.89 11.44 10.99
CA LYS A 62 16.51 11.74 11.36
C LYS A 62 15.85 12.69 10.37
N SER A 63 16.63 13.57 9.76
CA SER A 63 16.09 14.49 8.77
C SER A 63 15.63 13.78 7.49
N SER A 64 16.16 12.58 7.24
CA SER A 64 15.74 11.76 6.09
C SER A 64 14.60 10.81 6.45
N SER A 65 14.32 10.66 7.75
CA SER A 65 13.20 9.83 8.20
C SER A 65 11.89 10.57 7.94
N ASP A 66 10.81 9.81 7.76
CA ASP A 66 9.54 10.40 7.38
C ASP A 66 8.37 9.58 7.90
N THR A 67 7.26 10.26 8.14
CA THR A 67 5.99 9.61 8.45
C THR A 67 4.90 10.28 7.63
N GLY A 68 3.80 9.59 7.44
CA GLY A 68 2.70 10.18 6.68
C GLY A 68 1.58 9.22 6.41
N LEU A 69 0.85 9.50 5.35
CA LEU A 69 -0.36 8.77 4.98
C LEU A 69 -0.21 8.22 3.56
N ILE A 70 -0.55 6.95 3.40
CA ILE A 70 -0.61 6.32 2.08
C ILE A 70 -2.07 6.21 1.67
N VAL A 71 -2.34 6.61 0.43
CA VAL A 71 -3.69 6.50 -0.16
C VAL A 71 -3.55 5.78 -1.50
N LEU A 72 -4.16 4.59 -1.58
CA LEU A 72 -4.14 3.76 -2.78
C LEU A 72 -5.57 3.55 -3.27
N PRO A 73 -5.96 4.12 -4.41
CA PRO A 73 -7.28 3.82 -4.97
C PRO A 73 -7.45 2.32 -5.15
N ILE A 74 -8.63 1.80 -4.81
CA ILE A 74 -8.90 0.38 -4.89
C ILE A 74 -9.15 0.00 -6.35
N GLU A 75 -8.23 -0.79 -6.91
CA GLU A 75 -8.31 -1.25 -8.30
C GLU A 75 -8.20 -2.76 -8.41
N LEU A 76 -8.06 -3.45 -7.27
CA LEU A 76 -7.99 -4.91 -7.20
C LEU A 76 -8.99 -5.40 -6.17
N THR A 77 -9.61 -6.54 -6.43
CA THR A 77 -10.48 -7.17 -5.43
C THR A 77 -9.62 -7.94 -4.44
N VAL A 78 -10.21 -8.25 -3.27
CA VAL A 78 -9.51 -9.08 -2.29
C VAL A 78 -9.15 -10.43 -2.89
N ASP A 79 -10.03 -10.99 -3.71
CA ASP A 79 -9.78 -12.27 -4.38
C ASP A 79 -8.56 -12.20 -5.29
N GLN A 80 -8.38 -11.11 -6.02
CA GLN A 80 -7.22 -10.96 -6.90
C GLN A 80 -5.91 -10.94 -6.13
N LEU A 81 -5.92 -10.46 -4.90
CA LEU A 81 -4.72 -10.46 -4.07
C LEU A 81 -4.24 -11.86 -3.72
N GLY A 82 -5.15 -12.83 -3.75
CA GLY A 82 -4.80 -14.22 -3.46
C GLY A 82 -4.59 -15.07 -4.71
N THR A 83 -4.89 -14.55 -5.88
CA THR A 83 -4.82 -15.32 -7.13
C THR A 83 -3.75 -14.81 -8.07
N ARG A 84 -4.01 -13.76 -8.82
CA ARG A 84 -3.05 -13.28 -9.82
C ARG A 84 -2.33 -11.99 -9.43
N GLY A 85 -2.81 -11.32 -8.39
CA GLY A 85 -2.21 -10.07 -7.97
C GLY A 85 -2.47 -8.93 -8.93
N GLY A 86 -1.58 -7.98 -8.97
CA GLY A 86 -1.68 -6.81 -9.82
C GLY A 86 -0.93 -5.64 -9.23
N THR A 87 -1.20 -4.45 -9.74
CA THR A 87 -0.51 -3.24 -9.32
C THR A 87 -1.50 -2.23 -8.74
N LEU A 88 -1.16 -1.69 -7.57
CA LEU A 88 -1.88 -0.58 -6.95
C LEU A 88 -0.96 0.63 -6.99
N THR A 89 -1.48 1.75 -7.44
CA THR A 89 -0.71 2.98 -7.53
C THR A 89 -1.43 4.09 -6.79
N GLY A 90 -0.70 4.83 -5.98
CA GLY A 90 -1.29 5.91 -5.22
C GLY A 90 -0.26 6.93 -4.80
N VAL A 91 -0.50 7.56 -3.66
CA VAL A 91 0.29 8.69 -3.18
C VAL A 91 0.63 8.51 -1.72
N ALA A 92 1.85 8.88 -1.36
CA ALA A 92 2.29 8.96 0.03
C ALA A 92 2.41 10.44 0.38
N TYR A 93 1.64 10.87 1.37
CA TYR A 93 1.61 12.25 1.85
C TYR A 93 2.42 12.35 3.12
N SER A 94 3.55 13.03 3.03
CA SER A 94 4.44 13.24 4.19
C SER A 94 3.81 14.18 5.20
N ASN A 95 4.07 13.95 6.47
CA ASN A 95 3.65 14.85 7.55
C ASN A 95 4.55 16.08 7.64
N LYS A 96 5.68 16.09 6.94
CA LYS A 96 6.58 17.24 6.95
C LYS A 96 5.94 18.41 6.24
N GLU A 97 6.02 19.56 6.86
CA GLU A 97 5.46 20.78 6.32
C GLU A 97 6.09 21.12 4.97
N GLY A 98 5.27 21.45 3.98
CA GLY A 98 5.75 21.83 2.66
C GLY A 98 6.24 20.68 1.80
N ALA A 99 6.14 19.43 2.28
CA ALA A 99 6.63 18.30 1.52
C ALA A 99 5.73 18.03 0.32
N THR A 100 6.34 17.69 -0.82
CA THR A 100 5.61 17.28 -2.01
C THR A 100 5.18 15.83 -1.86
N PRO A 101 3.93 15.49 -2.22
CA PRO A 101 3.49 14.09 -2.19
C PRO A 101 4.34 13.23 -3.12
N ASN A 102 4.60 11.99 -2.71
CA ASN A 102 5.39 11.06 -3.49
C ASN A 102 4.49 9.97 -4.07
N LYS A 103 4.79 9.55 -5.28
CA LYS A 103 4.06 8.44 -5.90
C LYS A 103 4.50 7.13 -5.26
N ILE A 104 3.55 6.25 -4.99
CA ILE A 104 3.84 4.92 -4.48
C ILE A 104 3.22 3.89 -5.40
N ILE A 105 3.99 2.85 -5.73
CA ILE A 105 3.55 1.76 -6.59
C ILE A 105 3.73 0.47 -5.82
N CYS A 106 2.66 -0.32 -5.73
CA CYS A 106 2.67 -1.60 -5.05
C CYS A 106 2.37 -2.71 -6.06
N GLU A 107 3.34 -3.58 -6.27
CA GLU A 107 3.16 -4.75 -7.14
C GLU A 107 2.87 -5.96 -6.25
N VAL A 108 1.65 -6.48 -6.34
CA VAL A 108 1.20 -7.61 -5.53
C VAL A 108 1.44 -8.89 -6.31
N ARG A 109 2.23 -9.80 -5.74
CA ARG A 109 2.66 -11.03 -6.40
C ARG A 109 2.39 -12.25 -5.53
N PRO A 110 1.14 -12.77 -5.55
CA PRO A 110 0.78 -13.89 -4.67
C PRO A 110 1.58 -15.16 -4.94
N HIS A 111 2.04 -15.37 -6.18
CA HIS A 111 2.81 -16.56 -6.53
C HIS A 111 4.26 -16.49 -6.08
N GLU A 112 4.71 -15.36 -5.55
CA GLU A 112 6.04 -15.22 -5.00
C GLU A 112 5.95 -15.20 -3.47
N ASP A 113 5.30 -16.22 -2.92
CA ASP A 113 5.14 -16.38 -1.48
C ASP A 113 4.42 -15.18 -0.86
N GLN A 114 3.34 -14.76 -1.48
CA GLN A 114 2.59 -13.56 -1.12
C GLN A 114 3.49 -12.33 -1.05
N GLY A 115 4.33 -12.19 -2.05
CA GLY A 115 5.26 -11.09 -2.14
C GLY A 115 4.62 -9.79 -2.60
N ILE A 116 5.20 -8.68 -2.14
CA ILE A 116 4.81 -7.37 -2.59
C ILE A 116 6.07 -6.54 -2.79
N ARG A 117 6.08 -5.76 -3.85
CA ARG A 117 7.18 -4.84 -4.12
C ARG A 117 6.63 -3.43 -4.10
N LEU A 118 7.25 -2.60 -3.27
CA LEU A 118 6.84 -1.21 -3.11
C LEU A 118 7.91 -0.31 -3.67
N SER A 119 7.49 0.65 -4.47
CA SER A 119 8.38 1.69 -4.97
C SER A 119 7.83 3.03 -4.52
N ILE A 120 8.64 3.78 -3.78
CA ILE A 120 8.28 5.14 -3.38
C ILE A 120 9.18 6.08 -4.16
N ILE A 121 8.57 6.87 -5.03
CA ILE A 121 9.31 7.73 -5.95
C ILE A 121 9.37 9.12 -5.38
N THR A 122 10.57 9.51 -4.96
CA THR A 122 10.82 10.86 -4.45
C THR A 122 11.52 11.68 -5.53
N ASP A 123 11.67 12.99 -5.28
CA ASP A 123 12.38 13.86 -6.22
C ASP A 123 13.87 13.55 -6.31
N LYS A 124 14.42 12.83 -5.33
CA LYS A 124 15.84 12.49 -5.30
C LYS A 124 16.14 11.07 -5.79
N ARG A 125 15.26 10.14 -5.51
CA ARG A 125 15.49 8.73 -5.84
C ARG A 125 14.21 7.92 -5.71
N THR A 126 14.26 6.69 -6.15
CA THR A 126 13.18 5.72 -5.94
C THR A 126 13.65 4.75 -4.86
N LEU A 127 12.84 4.61 -3.80
CA LEU A 127 13.09 3.63 -2.77
C LEU A 127 12.31 2.36 -3.12
N LYS A 128 13.01 1.25 -3.25
CA LYS A 128 12.40 -0.03 -3.64
C LYS A 128 12.50 -1.01 -2.49
N PHE A 129 11.35 -1.51 -2.05
CA PHE A 129 11.26 -2.45 -0.95
C PHE A 129 10.64 -3.75 -1.43
N LYS A 130 11.12 -4.85 -0.87
CA LYS A 130 10.49 -6.16 -1.05
C LYS A 130 9.93 -6.58 0.29
N SER A 131 8.69 -7.05 0.30
CA SER A 131 8.05 -7.48 1.52
C SER A 131 7.07 -8.60 1.22
N ARG A 132 6.27 -8.93 2.21
CA ARG A 132 5.19 -9.91 2.09
C ARG A 132 3.94 -9.22 2.60
N TYR A 133 2.78 -9.73 2.21
CA TYR A 133 1.52 -9.15 2.63
C TYR A 133 0.57 -10.23 3.14
N THR A 134 -0.41 -9.79 3.91
CA THR A 134 -1.46 -10.66 4.42
C THR A 134 -2.77 -9.91 4.29
N VAL A 135 -3.80 -10.63 3.88
CA VAL A 135 -5.16 -10.09 3.90
C VAL A 135 -5.79 -10.56 5.20
N ILE A 136 -6.26 -9.62 6.01
CA ILE A 136 -6.77 -9.88 7.35
C ILE A 136 -8.28 -9.65 7.37
N ALA A 137 -9.03 -10.62 7.86
CA ALA A 137 -10.46 -10.43 8.09
C ALA A 137 -10.65 -9.49 9.27
N THR A 138 -11.40 -8.42 9.07
CA THR A 138 -11.62 -7.43 10.13
C THR A 138 -12.89 -7.68 10.89
N ALA A 139 -13.67 -8.38 10.43
CA ALA A 139 -14.89 -8.78 10.89
C ALA A 139 -15.47 -8.45 12.19
N THR A 140 -15.67 -8.48 12.33
CA THR A 140 -16.16 -8.43 13.17
C THR A 140 -17.16 -8.58 13.72
N ASP A 141 -17.32 -8.57 13.90
CA ASP A 141 -18.14 -8.63 14.31
C ASP A 141 -18.96 -8.54 14.55
N SER A 142 -19.13 -8.39 14.36
CA SER A 142 -20.02 -8.16 14.65
C SER A 142 -20.66 -8.31 15.27
#